data_8ce8a906fb2ed10c04cedb4716896222
#
_entry.id   8ce8a906fb2ed10c04cedb4716896222
#
_cell.length_a   1.000
_cell.length_b   1.000
_cell.length_c   1.000
_cell.angle_alpha   90.00
_cell.angle_beta   90.00
_cell.angle_gamma   90.00
#
_symmetry.space_group_name_H-M   'P 1'
#
loop_
_entity.id
_entity.type
_entity.pdbx_description
1 polymer ?
#
loop_
_entity_poly.entity_id
_entity_poly.type
_entity_poly.pdbx_seq_one_letter_code
_entity_poly.pdbx_strand_id
1 'polypeptide(L)'
;AFAFFAPLDLRPLPGLTIELSMSLPAGAPSDAVACFVIPQRRIIVLRYEPFSWHRSWFGLAADKRLYRAVIAHEVAHAIVACHAGEPRLSFAAQEYIAYVAMIATMPEEHRRELLALHPGSGFDNVVQINEFAYAFNPARFAAESYRHCIRQPDPRAYLRRVLDGGVIQGLGGY
;
A
#
# COMPACT_ATOMS: atom_id res chain seq x y z
N ALA A 1 -1.83 -6.49 8.37
CA ALA A 1 -2.73 -6.36 7.22
C ALA A 1 -4.04 -7.10 7.43
N PHE A 2 -4.05 -8.41 7.67
CA PHE A 2 -5.31 -9.18 7.78
C PHE A 2 -6.30 -8.61 8.80
N ALA A 3 -5.85 -8.23 9.99
CA ALA A 3 -6.69 -7.59 11.00
C ALA A 3 -7.27 -6.24 10.54
N PHE A 4 -6.59 -5.54 9.63
CA PHE A 4 -7.07 -4.30 9.03
C PHE A 4 -8.22 -4.57 8.05
N PHE A 5 -8.13 -5.63 7.26
CA PHE A 5 -9.11 -5.97 6.23
C PHE A 5 -10.29 -6.82 6.73
N ALA A 6 -10.15 -7.51 7.86
CA ALA A 6 -11.20 -8.36 8.42
C ALA A 6 -12.55 -7.63 8.62
N PRO A 7 -12.59 -6.37 9.13
CA PRO A 7 -13.85 -5.62 9.26
C PRO A 7 -14.49 -5.21 7.93
N LEU A 8 -13.76 -5.35 6.80
CA LEU A 8 -14.26 -5.14 5.45
C LEU A 8 -14.74 -6.45 4.80
N ASP A 9 -14.74 -7.57 5.55
CA ASP A 9 -15.01 -8.93 5.05
C ASP A 9 -14.07 -9.34 3.89
N LEU A 10 -12.84 -8.82 3.90
CA LEU A 10 -11.81 -9.13 2.92
C LEU A 10 -10.86 -10.17 3.51
N ARG A 11 -10.77 -11.32 2.86
CA ARG A 11 -9.97 -12.46 3.29
C ARG A 11 -8.69 -12.59 2.45
N PRO A 12 -7.63 -13.17 3.01
CA PRO A 12 -6.45 -13.49 2.22
C PRO A 12 -6.79 -14.46 1.10
N LEU A 13 -6.04 -14.34 0.00
CA LEU A 13 -6.11 -15.27 -1.11
C LEU A 13 -5.79 -16.70 -0.65
N PRO A 14 -6.66 -17.70 -0.90
CA PRO A 14 -6.29 -19.08 -0.65
C PRO A 14 -5.01 -19.45 -1.39
N GLY A 15 -4.05 -20.05 -0.69
CA GLY A 15 -2.76 -20.41 -1.26
C GLY A 15 -1.78 -19.25 -1.43
N LEU A 16 -2.06 -18.05 -0.87
CA LEU A 16 -1.09 -16.97 -0.82
C LEU A 16 0.14 -17.39 0.00
N THR A 17 1.32 -17.23 -0.59
CA THR A 17 2.59 -17.51 0.06
C THR A 17 3.42 -16.24 0.17
N ILE A 18 4.24 -16.13 1.23
CA ILE A 18 5.23 -15.07 1.40
C ILE A 18 6.60 -15.74 1.38
N GLU A 19 7.41 -15.35 0.40
CA GLU A 19 8.79 -15.82 0.23
C GLU A 19 9.76 -14.72 0.64
N LEU A 20 10.72 -15.06 1.49
CA LEU A 20 11.81 -14.17 1.85
C LEU A 20 13.02 -14.46 0.95
N SER A 21 13.44 -13.47 0.15
CA SER A 21 14.53 -13.60 -0.81
C SER A 21 15.67 -12.61 -0.53
N MET A 22 16.87 -12.94 -0.98
CA MET A 22 18.02 -12.03 -0.95
C MET A 22 17.94 -10.96 -2.04
N SER A 23 17.16 -11.21 -3.10
CA SER A 23 16.94 -10.30 -4.23
C SER A 23 15.52 -10.41 -4.72
N LEU A 24 15.00 -9.35 -5.33
CA LEU A 24 13.72 -9.40 -6.04
C LEU A 24 13.92 -9.94 -7.47
N PRO A 25 12.82 -10.39 -8.12
CA PRO A 25 12.87 -10.85 -9.51
C PRO A 25 13.39 -9.77 -10.46
N ALA A 26 13.97 -10.20 -11.57
CA ALA A 26 14.38 -9.32 -12.65
C ALA A 26 13.17 -8.48 -13.13
N GLY A 27 13.38 -7.17 -13.32
CA GLY A 27 12.34 -6.22 -13.70
C GLY A 27 11.63 -5.52 -12.53
N ALA A 28 11.89 -5.93 -11.28
CA ALA A 28 11.44 -5.14 -10.13
C ALA A 28 12.16 -3.77 -10.12
N PRO A 29 11.48 -2.67 -9.70
CA PRO A 29 12.13 -1.38 -9.50
C PRO A 29 13.34 -1.49 -8.57
N SER A 30 14.39 -0.68 -8.82
CA SER A 30 15.66 -0.76 -8.06
C SER A 30 15.51 -0.42 -6.57
N ASP A 31 14.48 0.33 -6.22
CA ASP A 31 14.12 0.76 -4.86
C ASP A 31 12.98 -0.08 -4.25
N ALA A 32 12.46 -1.05 -5.01
CA ALA A 32 11.46 -1.96 -4.49
C ALA A 32 12.06 -2.85 -3.38
N VAL A 33 11.27 -3.11 -2.37
CA VAL A 33 11.63 -3.96 -1.23
C VAL A 33 10.80 -5.24 -1.16
N ALA A 34 9.73 -5.28 -1.93
CA ALA A 34 8.87 -6.46 -2.11
C ALA A 34 8.09 -6.34 -3.42
N CYS A 35 7.45 -7.43 -3.83
CA CYS A 35 6.52 -7.44 -4.97
C CYS A 35 5.50 -8.58 -4.84
N PHE A 36 4.27 -8.33 -5.28
CA PHE A 36 3.25 -9.36 -5.41
C PHE A 36 3.19 -9.91 -6.83
N VAL A 37 3.42 -11.21 -6.97
CA VAL A 37 3.41 -11.93 -8.25
C VAL A 37 2.05 -12.63 -8.41
N ILE A 38 1.12 -11.96 -9.11
CA ILE A 38 -0.28 -12.37 -9.25
C ILE A 38 -0.44 -13.83 -9.72
N PRO A 39 0.19 -14.28 -10.83
CA PRO A 39 -0.03 -15.62 -11.34
C PRO A 39 0.33 -16.74 -10.34
N GLN A 40 1.36 -16.52 -9.54
CA GLN A 40 1.83 -17.49 -8.55
C GLN A 40 1.18 -17.33 -7.17
N ARG A 41 0.35 -16.30 -6.97
CA ARG A 41 -0.21 -15.95 -5.65
C ARG A 41 0.89 -15.83 -4.58
N ARG A 42 2.01 -15.20 -4.96
CA ARG A 42 3.22 -15.16 -4.15
C ARG A 42 3.66 -13.72 -3.92
N ILE A 43 3.90 -13.37 -2.68
CA ILE A 43 4.58 -12.14 -2.29
C ILE A 43 6.06 -12.49 -2.10
N ILE A 44 6.94 -11.84 -2.85
CA ILE A 44 8.39 -11.95 -2.67
C ILE A 44 8.83 -10.71 -1.92
N VAL A 45 9.47 -10.88 -0.79
CA VAL A 45 9.95 -9.81 0.08
C VAL A 45 11.45 -9.96 0.25
N LEU A 46 12.21 -8.89 0.13
CA LEU A 46 13.62 -8.89 0.54
C LEU A 46 13.72 -9.36 1.98
N ARG A 47 14.70 -10.19 2.31
CA ARG A 47 15.03 -10.49 3.71
C ARG A 47 15.35 -9.20 4.44
N TYR A 48 15.18 -9.22 5.76
CA TYR A 48 15.41 -8.03 6.57
C TYR A 48 16.85 -7.47 6.40
N GLU A 49 17.84 -8.33 6.22
CA GLU A 49 19.21 -7.92 6.06
C GLU A 49 19.41 -7.00 4.83
N PRO A 50 19.12 -7.42 3.57
CA PRO A 50 19.20 -6.53 2.42
C PRO A 50 18.25 -5.33 2.52
N PHE A 51 17.05 -5.48 3.11
CA PHE A 51 16.16 -4.34 3.37
C PHE A 51 16.86 -3.28 4.24
N SER A 52 17.55 -3.69 5.29
CA SER A 52 18.22 -2.77 6.22
C SER A 52 19.38 -1.99 5.59
N TRP A 53 19.91 -2.45 4.44
CA TRP A 53 20.97 -1.74 3.71
C TRP A 53 20.48 -0.43 3.10
N HIS A 54 19.19 -0.25 2.89
CA HIS A 54 18.59 1.03 2.45
C HIS A 54 18.76 2.15 3.48
N ARG A 55 19.13 1.82 4.74
CA ARG A 55 19.25 2.73 5.89
C ARG A 55 17.96 3.48 6.23
N SER A 56 17.28 4.04 5.23
CA SER A 56 15.98 4.69 5.38
C SER A 56 15.07 4.38 4.20
N TRP A 57 13.76 4.35 4.45
CA TRP A 57 12.73 4.21 3.45
C TRP A 57 11.56 5.11 3.83
N PHE A 58 11.10 5.94 2.91
CA PHE A 58 10.12 7.02 3.16
C PHE A 58 10.57 8.00 4.28
N GLY A 59 11.88 8.19 4.44
CA GLY A 59 12.45 9.03 5.50
C GLY A 59 12.53 8.38 6.88
N LEU A 60 11.93 7.21 7.08
CA LEU A 60 12.01 6.43 8.31
C LEU A 60 13.22 5.51 8.30
N ALA A 61 13.79 5.23 9.47
CA ALA A 61 14.84 4.22 9.60
C ALA A 61 14.34 2.85 9.13
N ALA A 62 15.16 2.14 8.33
CA ALA A 62 14.84 0.80 7.81
C ALA A 62 14.95 -0.27 8.91
N ASP A 63 14.14 -0.15 9.95
CA ASP A 63 14.06 -1.07 11.07
C ASP A 63 13.06 -2.21 10.85
N LYS A 64 12.98 -3.14 11.82
CA LYS A 64 12.04 -4.27 11.76
C LYS A 64 10.58 -3.85 11.80
N ARG A 65 10.26 -2.68 12.33
CA ARG A 65 8.88 -2.18 12.43
C ARG A 65 8.42 -1.67 11.06
N LEU A 66 9.28 -0.89 10.40
CA LEU A 66 9.03 -0.45 9.01
C LEU A 66 8.98 -1.65 8.06
N TYR A 67 9.88 -2.62 8.22
CA TYR A 67 9.88 -3.86 7.44
C TYR A 67 8.54 -4.61 7.50
N ARG A 68 7.93 -4.71 8.69
CA ARG A 68 6.60 -5.31 8.85
C ARG A 68 5.51 -4.51 8.14
N ALA A 69 5.62 -3.18 8.15
CA ALA A 69 4.66 -2.31 7.47
C ALA A 69 4.74 -2.47 5.94
N VAL A 70 5.95 -2.61 5.39
CA VAL A 70 6.15 -2.90 3.97
C VAL A 70 5.53 -4.25 3.58
N ILE A 71 5.71 -5.29 4.40
CA ILE A 71 5.03 -6.58 4.16
C ILE A 71 3.51 -6.40 4.20
N ALA A 72 2.98 -5.54 5.08
CA ALA A 72 1.55 -5.27 5.13
C ALA A 72 1.03 -4.58 3.87
N HIS A 73 1.85 -3.71 3.23
CA HIS A 73 1.56 -3.11 1.93
C HIS A 73 1.36 -4.18 0.84
N GLU A 74 2.30 -5.11 0.69
CA GLU A 74 2.22 -6.17 -0.31
C GLU A 74 1.06 -7.15 -0.06
N VAL A 75 0.80 -7.46 1.20
CA VAL A 75 -0.37 -8.27 1.57
C VAL A 75 -1.66 -7.54 1.18
N ALA A 76 -1.70 -6.21 1.27
CA ALA A 76 -2.84 -5.43 0.81
C ALA A 76 -3.06 -5.58 -0.69
N HIS A 77 -2.01 -5.50 -1.52
CA HIS A 77 -2.11 -5.78 -2.96
C HIS A 77 -2.68 -7.16 -3.26
N ALA A 78 -2.21 -8.19 -2.54
CA ALA A 78 -2.71 -9.55 -2.71
C ALA A 78 -4.21 -9.68 -2.33
N ILE A 79 -4.66 -9.00 -1.27
CA ILE A 79 -6.06 -8.98 -0.87
C ILE A 79 -6.90 -8.24 -1.91
N VAL A 80 -6.45 -7.05 -2.34
CA VAL A 80 -7.13 -6.23 -3.35
C VAL A 80 -7.30 -7.01 -4.65
N ALA A 81 -6.23 -7.67 -5.13
CA ALA A 81 -6.28 -8.46 -6.37
C ALA A 81 -7.31 -9.60 -6.34
N CYS A 82 -7.71 -10.06 -5.14
CA CYS A 82 -8.73 -11.10 -4.98
C CYS A 82 -10.15 -10.58 -4.96
N HIS A 83 -10.31 -9.36 -4.49
CA HIS A 83 -11.61 -8.79 -4.14
C HIS A 83 -12.00 -7.62 -5.05
N ALA A 84 -11.08 -7.14 -5.88
CA ALA A 84 -11.39 -6.14 -6.88
C ALA A 84 -12.38 -6.68 -7.91
N GLY A 85 -13.46 -5.93 -8.12
CA GLY A 85 -14.43 -6.23 -9.17
C GLY A 85 -13.88 -5.95 -10.58
N GLU A 86 -14.67 -6.22 -11.59
CA GLU A 86 -14.43 -5.71 -12.94
C GLU A 86 -15.24 -4.39 -13.12
N PRO A 87 -14.68 -3.32 -13.70
CA PRO A 87 -13.32 -3.24 -14.26
C PRO A 87 -12.23 -3.26 -13.16
N ARG A 88 -11.02 -3.70 -13.56
CA ARG A 88 -9.87 -3.75 -12.63
C ARG A 88 -9.59 -2.36 -12.04
N LEU A 89 -9.23 -2.32 -10.76
CA LEU A 89 -8.83 -1.08 -10.12
C LEU A 89 -7.66 -0.43 -10.85
N SER A 90 -7.70 0.91 -10.96
CA SER A 90 -6.54 1.67 -11.41
C SER A 90 -5.33 1.40 -10.51
N PHE A 91 -4.13 1.60 -11.04
CA PHE A 91 -2.90 1.48 -10.27
C PHE A 91 -2.94 2.39 -9.03
N ALA A 92 -3.35 3.65 -9.20
CA ALA A 92 -3.46 4.60 -8.10
C ALA A 92 -4.44 4.16 -7.01
N ALA A 93 -5.55 3.51 -7.37
CA ALA A 93 -6.50 2.96 -6.40
C ALA A 93 -5.90 1.80 -5.59
N GLN A 94 -5.13 0.92 -6.25
CA GLN A 94 -4.43 -0.17 -5.60
C GLN A 94 -3.39 0.34 -4.60
N GLU A 95 -2.55 1.29 -5.03
CA GLU A 95 -1.54 1.94 -4.18
C GLU A 95 -2.19 2.69 -3.01
N TYR A 96 -3.30 3.41 -3.26
CA TYR A 96 -4.05 4.08 -2.21
C TYR A 96 -4.45 3.12 -1.09
N ILE A 97 -5.09 2.00 -1.43
CA ILE A 97 -5.53 0.99 -0.45
C ILE A 97 -4.31 0.40 0.28
N ALA A 98 -3.25 0.05 -0.45
CA ALA A 98 -2.06 -0.58 0.10
C ALA A 98 -1.34 0.34 1.09
N TYR A 99 -1.18 1.64 0.78
CA TYR A 99 -0.58 2.59 1.69
C TYR A 99 -1.46 2.91 2.89
N VAL A 100 -2.77 3.01 2.73
CA VAL A 100 -3.68 3.16 3.87
C VAL A 100 -3.54 1.98 4.83
N ALA A 101 -3.52 0.75 4.33
CA ALA A 101 -3.33 -0.44 5.13
C ALA A 101 -1.94 -0.47 5.80
N MET A 102 -0.88 -0.12 5.07
CA MET A 102 0.48 -0.04 5.58
C MET A 102 0.56 0.91 6.78
N ILE A 103 0.11 2.15 6.59
CA ILE A 103 0.24 3.21 7.62
C ILE A 103 -0.68 2.92 8.81
N ALA A 104 -1.90 2.43 8.57
CA ALA A 104 -2.83 2.05 9.65
C ALA A 104 -2.28 0.92 10.54
N THR A 105 -1.45 0.03 9.98
CA THR A 105 -0.85 -1.09 10.72
C THR A 105 0.52 -0.80 11.31
N MET A 106 1.10 0.37 11.01
CA MET A 106 2.34 0.82 11.66
C MET A 106 2.15 1.04 13.15
N PRO A 107 3.22 0.83 13.96
CA PRO A 107 3.25 1.36 15.32
C PRO A 107 2.98 2.87 15.31
N GLU A 108 2.29 3.36 16.33
CA GLU A 108 1.85 4.77 16.38
C GLU A 108 3.01 5.76 16.26
N GLU A 109 4.15 5.45 16.85
CA GLU A 109 5.37 6.26 16.78
C GLU A 109 5.84 6.43 15.33
N HIS A 110 5.98 5.32 14.58
CA HIS A 110 6.39 5.34 13.17
C HIS A 110 5.37 6.06 12.30
N ARG A 111 4.09 5.84 12.55
CA ARG A 111 3.01 6.55 11.84
C ARG A 111 3.08 8.05 12.06
N ARG A 112 3.28 8.50 13.30
CA ARG A 112 3.43 9.93 13.60
C ARG A 112 4.66 10.53 12.94
N GLU A 113 5.80 9.83 12.98
CA GLU A 113 7.04 10.26 12.34
C GLU A 113 6.86 10.40 10.83
N LEU A 114 6.32 9.37 10.14
CA LEU A 114 6.03 9.41 8.71
C LEU A 114 5.14 10.62 8.34
N LEU A 115 4.06 10.81 9.08
CA LEU A 115 3.14 11.90 8.83
C LEU A 115 3.77 13.28 9.10
N ALA A 116 4.68 13.40 10.05
CA ALA A 116 5.42 14.64 10.31
C ALA A 116 6.43 14.96 9.20
N LEU A 117 7.10 13.94 8.65
CA LEU A 117 8.03 14.10 7.52
C LEU A 117 7.32 14.53 6.22
N HIS A 118 6.05 14.18 6.07
CA HIS A 118 5.23 14.51 4.90
C HIS A 118 4.00 15.30 5.32
N PRO A 119 4.16 16.61 5.68
CA PRO A 119 3.04 17.43 6.15
C PRO A 119 2.00 17.65 5.05
N GLY A 120 0.74 17.76 5.44
CA GLY A 120 -0.40 17.97 4.55
C GLY A 120 -1.72 17.66 5.26
N SER A 121 -2.81 17.87 4.54
CA SER A 121 -4.18 17.64 5.04
C SER A 121 -4.82 16.36 4.49
N GLY A 122 -4.15 15.63 3.60
CA GLY A 122 -4.72 14.60 2.75
C GLY A 122 -5.23 15.18 1.43
N PHE A 123 -5.47 14.33 0.45
CA PHE A 123 -6.04 14.78 -0.82
C PHE A 123 -7.38 15.50 -0.62
N ASP A 124 -7.59 16.62 -1.31
CA ASP A 124 -8.83 17.40 -1.23
C ASP A 124 -9.94 16.78 -2.07
N ASN A 125 -9.57 16.10 -3.14
CA ASN A 125 -10.50 15.40 -4.02
C ASN A 125 -9.87 14.17 -4.66
N VAL A 126 -10.70 13.26 -5.17
CA VAL A 126 -10.27 11.99 -5.74
C VAL A 126 -9.46 12.11 -7.03
N VAL A 127 -9.58 13.21 -7.77
CA VAL A 127 -8.81 13.43 -9.01
C VAL A 127 -7.31 13.60 -8.71
N GLN A 128 -6.97 14.07 -7.52
CA GLN A 128 -5.58 14.17 -7.08
C GLN A 128 -4.94 12.81 -6.79
N ILE A 129 -5.75 11.75 -6.61
CA ILE A 129 -5.29 10.39 -6.36
C ILE A 129 -5.07 9.71 -7.71
N ASN A 130 -3.90 9.91 -8.28
CA ASN A 130 -3.57 9.43 -9.61
C ASN A 130 -2.09 8.99 -9.71
N GLU A 131 -1.75 8.37 -10.83
CA GLU A 131 -0.42 7.79 -11.08
C GLU A 131 0.70 8.85 -11.08
N PHE A 132 0.41 10.09 -11.50
CA PHE A 132 1.41 11.17 -11.45
C PHE A 132 1.75 11.59 -10.03
N ALA A 133 0.73 11.73 -9.16
CA ALA A 133 0.95 12.06 -7.76
C ALA A 133 1.80 10.98 -7.06
N TYR A 134 1.53 9.69 -7.37
CA TYR A 134 2.33 8.57 -6.91
C TYR A 134 3.76 8.63 -7.45
N ALA A 135 3.94 8.72 -8.77
CA ALA A 135 5.26 8.69 -9.41
C ALA A 135 6.15 9.88 -8.98
N PHE A 136 5.53 11.03 -8.72
CA PHE A 136 6.26 12.21 -8.30
C PHE A 136 6.85 12.09 -6.89
N ASN A 137 6.07 11.54 -5.93
CA ASN A 137 6.53 11.34 -4.56
C ASN A 137 5.69 10.25 -3.86
N PRO A 138 6.11 8.97 -3.92
CA PRO A 138 5.37 7.86 -3.31
C PRO A 138 5.16 8.01 -1.80
N ALA A 139 6.15 8.56 -1.09
CA ALA A 139 6.05 8.75 0.36
C ALA A 139 5.00 9.80 0.75
N ARG A 140 4.95 10.91 -0.01
CA ARG A 140 3.91 11.92 0.16
C ARG A 140 2.54 11.36 -0.24
N PHE A 141 2.47 10.66 -1.37
CA PHE A 141 1.23 9.98 -1.80
C PHE A 141 0.69 9.06 -0.70
N ALA A 142 1.55 8.27 -0.07
CA ALA A 142 1.18 7.38 1.03
C ALA A 142 0.59 8.16 2.22
N ALA A 143 1.26 9.22 2.68
CA ALA A 143 0.82 10.06 3.79
C ALA A 143 -0.52 10.77 3.49
N GLU A 144 -0.67 11.32 2.27
CA GLU A 144 -1.89 12.01 1.84
C GLU A 144 -3.06 11.03 1.67
N SER A 145 -2.81 9.81 1.15
CA SER A 145 -3.81 8.74 1.04
C SER A 145 -4.35 8.35 2.42
N TYR A 146 -3.48 8.15 3.39
CA TYR A 146 -3.88 7.81 4.74
C TYR A 146 -4.73 8.91 5.38
N ARG A 147 -4.28 10.19 5.33
CA ARG A 147 -5.05 11.32 5.88
C ARG A 147 -6.39 11.49 5.19
N HIS A 148 -6.42 11.38 3.86
CA HIS A 148 -7.66 11.45 3.11
C HIS A 148 -8.64 10.36 3.56
N CYS A 149 -8.16 9.12 3.72
CA CYS A 149 -8.99 8.00 4.15
C CYS A 149 -9.58 8.22 5.56
N ILE A 150 -8.75 8.58 6.55
CA ILE A 150 -9.22 8.72 7.94
C ILE A 150 -10.13 9.94 8.16
N ARG A 151 -10.13 10.92 7.25
CA ARG A 151 -11.06 12.06 7.26
C ARG A 151 -12.44 11.72 6.71
N GLN A 152 -12.61 10.58 6.05
CA GLN A 152 -13.93 10.19 5.54
C GLN A 152 -14.89 9.94 6.72
N PRO A 153 -16.17 10.28 6.60
CA PRO A 153 -17.16 10.02 7.65
C PRO A 153 -17.19 8.56 8.10
N ASP A 154 -17.02 7.64 7.15
CA ASP A 154 -16.80 6.22 7.38
C ASP A 154 -15.64 5.74 6.51
N PRO A 155 -14.42 5.66 7.05
CA PRO A 155 -13.24 5.21 6.31
C PRO A 155 -13.39 3.78 5.76
N ARG A 156 -14.10 2.89 6.43
CA ARG A 156 -14.30 1.51 5.99
C ARG A 156 -15.23 1.44 4.80
N ALA A 157 -16.38 2.09 4.88
CA ALA A 157 -17.30 2.18 3.75
C ALA A 157 -16.66 2.88 2.56
N TYR A 158 -15.81 3.88 2.80
CA TYR A 158 -15.06 4.54 1.75
C TYR A 158 -14.07 3.58 1.05
N LEU A 159 -13.25 2.85 1.81
CA LEU A 159 -12.32 1.86 1.26
C LEU A 159 -13.06 0.77 0.46
N ARG A 160 -14.24 0.34 0.92
CA ARG A 160 -15.06 -0.61 0.17
C ARG A 160 -15.46 -0.03 -1.19
N ARG A 161 -15.93 1.21 -1.25
CA ARG A 161 -16.26 1.87 -2.52
C ARG A 161 -15.06 2.05 -3.45
N VAL A 162 -13.87 2.31 -2.88
CA VAL A 162 -12.64 2.34 -3.68
C VAL A 162 -12.36 0.96 -4.27
N LEU A 163 -12.48 -0.10 -3.47
CA LEU A 163 -12.28 -1.48 -3.90
C LEU A 163 -13.27 -1.91 -4.99
N ASP A 164 -14.49 -1.42 -4.93
CA ASP A 164 -15.54 -1.67 -5.95
C ASP A 164 -15.31 -0.85 -7.25
N GLY A 165 -14.23 -0.06 -7.35
CA GLY A 165 -13.84 0.69 -8.54
C GLY A 165 -14.62 1.99 -8.77
N GLY A 166 -15.55 2.35 -7.87
CA GLY A 166 -16.47 3.48 -8.05
C GLY A 166 -15.91 4.87 -7.74
N VAL A 167 -14.70 4.99 -7.18
CA VAL A 167 -14.25 6.26 -6.59
C VAL A 167 -12.94 6.77 -7.21
N ILE A 168 -11.89 5.96 -7.29
CA ILE A 168 -10.57 6.35 -7.80
C ILE A 168 -10.37 5.67 -9.15
N GLN A 169 -10.53 6.44 -10.22
CA GLN A 169 -10.47 5.90 -11.59
C GLN A 169 -9.06 5.94 -12.20
N GLY A 170 -8.11 6.71 -11.61
CA GLY A 170 -6.80 6.95 -12.21
C GLY A 170 -6.87 7.72 -13.52
N LEU A 171 -5.73 7.89 -14.18
CA LEU A 171 -5.64 8.59 -15.46
C LEU A 171 -5.67 7.64 -16.67
N GLY A 172 -5.74 6.35 -16.48
CA GLY A 172 -5.68 5.29 -17.49
C GLY A 172 -7.01 4.59 -17.82
N GLY A 173 -8.13 5.18 -17.47
CA GLY A 173 -9.44 4.63 -17.77
C GLY A 173 -9.90 4.95 -19.20
N TYR A 174 -9.23 4.39 -20.23
CA TYR A 174 -9.72 4.29 -21.61
C TYR A 174 -9.49 2.88 -22.11
#